data_5aacde09deff775e162c29d9fa7c4a7b
#
_entry.id   5aacde09deff775e162c29d9fa7c4a7b
#
_cell.length_a   1.000
_cell.length_b   1.000
_cell.length_c   1.000
_cell.angle_alpha   90.00
_cell.angle_beta   90.00
_cell.angle_gamma   90.00
#
_symmetry.space_group_name_H-M   'P 1'
#
loop_
_entity.id
_entity.type
_entity.pdbx_description
1 polymer ?
#
loop_
_entity_poly.entity_id
_entity_poly.type
_entity_poly.pdbx_seq_one_letter_code
_entity_poly.pdbx_strand_id
1 'polypeptide(L)'
;FVLIIEKEQRITTQSVVLAIGLQDNVNKLDLSADERLPIQYHLDDAAAHQSERIVVIGAGDSAIENALGLVENNTVYVANRGEEFVSAKSANESSIRSAIDAGSVIPLWNATAIELDNGSIAFNTPNGVTVVDCDRVIARLGAAPPRRFLEACGVEFSSNDRNAPPTLSARYESNVPGLYVVGAVAGYPLIKQALNQGYEVIEHIRGHSIDPADEALLKECLSPLGNVSVTEVMHRLAEEIAVFKGLGSLALREVVAESTIHVLTEGAVVFERNDYTNSLFVIFEGAVAVLIDSNDSTRRVIINKGNFFGEMGLISGRRRNATVVAQQRCTLLEVPRRLMVKLCETVVSVKAAMDHEAVIREMQTHIAPNVSRETFAGLAHDAEIVAYPAGTTLFRQGEEGDALYLLRKGSVSISRRIGTREITLSYARAGHYVGEMALLSDRPRSATVRAAVDCEAIRIDGEHFKALMAENDS
;
A
#
# COMPACT_ATOMS: atom_id res chain seq x y z
N PHE A 1 -5.36 -10.16 -36.45
CA PHE A 1 -6.12 -8.96 -36.06
C PHE A 1 -6.54 -8.17 -37.28
N VAL A 2 -7.69 -7.50 -37.21
CA VAL A 2 -8.13 -6.51 -38.18
C VAL A 2 -8.32 -5.19 -37.47
N LEU A 3 -7.48 -4.21 -37.79
CA LEU A 3 -7.57 -2.86 -37.25
C LEU A 3 -8.39 -1.99 -38.18
N ILE A 4 -9.33 -1.24 -37.67
CA ILE A 4 -10.15 -0.30 -38.42
C ILE A 4 -9.76 1.11 -37.99
N ILE A 5 -9.17 1.88 -38.92
CA ILE A 5 -8.69 3.25 -38.66
C ILE A 5 -9.72 4.20 -39.30
N GLU A 6 -10.16 5.20 -38.54
CA GLU A 6 -11.07 6.28 -38.98
C GLU A 6 -12.33 5.75 -39.72
N LYS A 7 -12.81 4.56 -39.32
CA LYS A 7 -13.97 3.84 -39.86
C LYS A 7 -13.87 3.36 -41.32
N GLU A 8 -12.77 3.61 -42.04
CA GLU A 8 -12.64 3.29 -43.46
C GLU A 8 -11.47 2.37 -43.79
N GLN A 9 -10.30 2.60 -43.18
CA GLN A 9 -9.11 1.82 -43.50
C GLN A 9 -9.02 0.56 -42.66
N ARG A 10 -8.88 -0.61 -43.31
CA ARG A 10 -8.65 -1.90 -42.63
C ARG A 10 -7.22 -2.35 -42.80
N ILE A 11 -6.57 -2.66 -41.71
CA ILE A 11 -5.22 -3.24 -41.69
C ILE A 11 -5.30 -4.62 -41.04
N THR A 12 -4.78 -5.63 -41.75
CA THR A 12 -4.67 -6.99 -41.23
C THR A 12 -3.24 -7.23 -40.76
N THR A 13 -3.08 -7.73 -39.51
CA THR A 13 -1.77 -8.02 -38.93
C THR A 13 -1.82 -9.26 -38.03
N GLN A 14 -0.67 -9.91 -37.87
CA GLN A 14 -0.51 -11.04 -36.96
C GLN A 14 -0.23 -10.58 -35.53
N SER A 15 0.43 -9.42 -35.35
CA SER A 15 0.80 -8.90 -34.06
C SER A 15 0.35 -7.45 -33.89
N VAL A 16 -0.10 -7.10 -32.68
CA VAL A 16 -0.49 -5.73 -32.26
C VAL A 16 0.23 -5.39 -30.97
N VAL A 17 0.85 -4.22 -30.93
CA VAL A 17 1.47 -3.68 -29.72
C VAL A 17 0.67 -2.48 -29.22
N LEU A 18 0.12 -2.57 -28.02
CA LEU A 18 -0.59 -1.46 -27.37
C LEU A 18 0.39 -0.69 -26.48
N ALA A 19 0.73 0.54 -26.91
CA ALA A 19 1.63 1.48 -26.22
C ALA A 19 0.90 2.82 -25.97
N ILE A 20 -0.37 2.76 -25.54
CA ILE A 20 -1.29 3.90 -25.51
C ILE A 20 -1.18 4.77 -24.24
N GLY A 21 -0.33 4.37 -23.28
CA GLY A 21 -0.14 5.12 -22.04
C GLY A 21 -1.39 5.21 -21.16
N LEU A 22 -1.42 6.19 -20.24
CA LEU A 22 -2.51 6.42 -19.28
C LEU A 22 -3.08 7.84 -19.36
N GLN A 23 -2.51 8.75 -20.15
CA GLN A 23 -2.77 10.18 -20.08
C GLN A 23 -4.24 10.56 -20.31
N ASP A 24 -4.95 9.84 -21.17
CA ASP A 24 -6.36 10.12 -21.47
C ASP A 24 -7.33 9.52 -20.43
N ASN A 25 -6.82 8.74 -19.47
CA ASN A 25 -7.63 8.08 -18.45
C ASN A 25 -7.23 8.53 -17.03
N VAL A 26 -7.05 9.84 -16.85
CA VAL A 26 -6.76 10.43 -15.54
C VAL A 26 -7.95 10.29 -14.60
N ASN A 27 -7.67 10.06 -13.33
CA ASN A 27 -8.69 10.07 -12.29
C ASN A 27 -9.20 11.50 -12.10
N LYS A 28 -10.52 11.66 -12.16
CA LYS A 28 -11.17 12.96 -12.00
C LYS A 28 -11.74 13.11 -10.59
N LEU A 29 -11.84 14.34 -10.13
CA LEU A 29 -12.61 14.67 -8.94
C LEU A 29 -14.09 14.42 -9.24
N ASP A 30 -14.77 13.76 -8.31
CA ASP A 30 -16.22 13.55 -8.37
C ASP A 30 -16.94 14.73 -7.74
N LEU A 31 -16.76 15.90 -8.37
CA LEU A 31 -17.35 17.16 -7.95
C LEU A 31 -18.02 17.81 -9.15
N SER A 32 -19.14 18.51 -8.91
CA SER A 32 -19.76 19.33 -9.92
C SER A 32 -18.80 20.43 -10.34
N ALA A 33 -18.55 20.55 -11.65
CA ALA A 33 -17.67 21.61 -12.17
C ALA A 33 -18.31 22.98 -11.91
N ASP A 34 -17.53 23.91 -11.36
CA ASP A 34 -17.86 25.32 -11.34
C ASP A 34 -17.13 25.98 -12.54
N GLU A 35 -17.87 26.68 -13.41
CA GLU A 35 -17.29 27.40 -14.56
C GLU A 35 -16.31 28.50 -14.14
N ARG A 36 -16.36 28.95 -12.89
CA ARG A 36 -15.56 30.04 -12.34
C ARG A 36 -14.27 29.56 -11.66
N LEU A 37 -14.19 28.27 -11.30
CA LEU A 37 -13.01 27.67 -10.69
C LEU A 37 -12.45 26.58 -11.59
N PRO A 38 -11.41 26.85 -12.41
CA PRO A 38 -10.89 25.88 -13.33
C PRO A 38 -10.19 24.74 -12.58
N ILE A 39 -10.57 23.51 -12.91
CA ILE A 39 -9.88 22.29 -12.48
C ILE A 39 -8.98 21.83 -13.61
N GLN A 40 -7.69 21.77 -13.35
CA GLN A 40 -6.69 21.22 -14.26
C GLN A 40 -6.22 19.86 -13.79
N TYR A 41 -6.09 18.93 -14.73
CA TYR A 41 -5.53 17.59 -14.47
C TYR A 41 -4.08 17.46 -14.98
N HIS A 42 -3.59 18.49 -15.65
CA HIS A 42 -2.21 18.64 -16.10
C HIS A 42 -1.73 20.06 -15.79
N LEU A 43 -0.45 20.21 -15.53
CA LEU A 43 0.22 21.50 -15.44
C LEU A 43 1.30 21.53 -16.54
N ASP A 44 1.09 22.33 -17.56
CA ASP A 44 2.00 22.42 -18.69
C ASP A 44 3.18 23.35 -18.39
N ASP A 45 2.92 24.51 -17.78
CA ASP A 45 3.92 25.48 -17.41
C ASP A 45 3.57 26.14 -16.07
N ALA A 46 4.38 25.89 -15.04
CA ALA A 46 4.20 26.50 -13.73
C ALA A 46 4.46 28.01 -13.74
N ALA A 47 5.35 28.51 -14.63
CA ALA A 47 5.70 29.92 -14.74
C ALA A 47 4.58 30.80 -15.33
N ALA A 48 3.61 30.17 -16.00
CA ALA A 48 2.42 30.86 -16.52
C ALA A 48 1.46 31.31 -15.42
N HIS A 49 1.61 30.80 -14.19
CA HIS A 49 0.75 31.09 -13.05
C HIS A 49 1.47 32.04 -12.08
N GLN A 50 0.90 33.20 -11.82
CA GLN A 50 1.48 34.21 -10.94
C GLN A 50 0.43 34.87 -10.07
N SER A 51 0.76 35.02 -8.78
CA SER A 51 -0.09 35.68 -7.78
C SER A 51 -1.45 35.00 -7.59
N GLU A 52 -1.54 33.69 -7.87
CA GLU A 52 -2.73 32.87 -7.68
C GLU A 52 -2.66 32.11 -6.34
N ARG A 53 -3.83 31.83 -5.77
CA ARG A 53 -3.99 30.83 -4.68
C ARG A 53 -4.34 29.52 -5.36
N ILE A 54 -3.44 28.56 -5.31
CA ILE A 54 -3.55 27.30 -6.04
C ILE A 54 -3.66 26.14 -5.07
N VAL A 55 -4.68 25.31 -5.25
CA VAL A 55 -4.83 24.06 -4.49
C VAL A 55 -4.41 22.89 -5.38
N VAL A 56 -3.34 22.20 -4.98
CA VAL A 56 -2.89 20.97 -5.61
C VAL A 56 -3.47 19.79 -4.83
N ILE A 57 -4.26 18.94 -5.47
CA ILE A 57 -4.89 17.76 -4.84
C ILE A 57 -4.14 16.51 -5.30
N GLY A 58 -3.54 15.81 -4.34
CA GLY A 58 -2.78 14.58 -4.56
C GLY A 58 -1.52 14.50 -3.71
N ALA A 59 -0.95 13.30 -3.62
CA ALA A 59 0.21 13.00 -2.76
C ALA A 59 1.32 12.21 -3.47
N GLY A 60 1.23 12.03 -4.78
CA GLY A 60 2.26 11.38 -5.59
C GLY A 60 3.28 12.37 -6.16
N ASP A 61 4.31 11.83 -6.83
CA ASP A 61 5.41 12.60 -7.40
C ASP A 61 4.93 13.80 -8.24
N SER A 62 3.97 13.59 -9.14
CA SER A 62 3.46 14.66 -10.00
C SER A 62 2.73 15.78 -9.24
N ALA A 63 2.07 15.47 -8.12
CA ALA A 63 1.44 16.49 -7.28
C ALA A 63 2.50 17.31 -6.56
N ILE A 64 3.52 16.66 -6.04
CA ILE A 64 4.64 17.29 -5.35
C ILE A 64 5.44 18.18 -6.29
N GLU A 65 5.81 17.68 -7.47
CA GLU A 65 6.55 18.42 -8.48
C GLU A 65 5.76 19.65 -8.95
N ASN A 66 4.45 19.52 -9.17
CA ASN A 66 3.59 20.66 -9.51
C ASN A 66 3.53 21.68 -8.36
N ALA A 67 3.35 21.24 -7.11
CA ALA A 67 3.31 22.13 -5.97
C ALA A 67 4.63 22.90 -5.82
N LEU A 68 5.77 22.20 -5.86
CA LEU A 68 7.10 22.81 -5.73
C LEU A 68 7.43 23.76 -6.89
N GLY A 69 6.96 23.46 -8.10
CA GLY A 69 7.16 24.36 -9.25
C GLY A 69 6.35 25.65 -9.17
N LEU A 70 5.27 25.67 -8.39
CA LEU A 70 4.35 26.82 -8.29
C LEU A 70 4.66 27.76 -7.13
N VAL A 71 5.42 27.33 -6.11
CA VAL A 71 5.61 28.10 -4.84
C VAL A 71 6.34 29.41 -5.01
N GLU A 72 7.13 29.58 -6.06
CA GLU A 72 7.95 30.79 -6.24
C GLU A 72 7.07 32.04 -6.42
N ASN A 73 5.95 31.90 -7.12
CA ASN A 73 5.13 33.05 -7.52
C ASN A 73 3.66 32.95 -7.02
N ASN A 74 3.30 31.93 -6.25
CA ASN A 74 1.91 31.65 -5.88
C ASN A 74 1.79 31.21 -4.41
N THR A 75 0.58 31.33 -3.86
CA THR A 75 0.23 30.68 -2.59
C THR A 75 -0.26 29.27 -2.88
N VAL A 76 0.48 28.25 -2.43
CA VAL A 76 0.21 26.86 -2.79
C VAL A 76 -0.25 26.06 -1.59
N TYR A 77 -1.44 25.45 -1.71
CA TYR A 77 -1.97 24.44 -0.80
C TYR A 77 -1.80 23.06 -1.39
N VAL A 78 -1.45 22.06 -0.57
CA VAL A 78 -1.41 20.65 -0.99
C VAL A 78 -2.39 19.86 -0.16
N ALA A 79 -3.44 19.35 -0.80
CA ALA A 79 -4.46 18.53 -0.17
C ALA A 79 -4.13 17.04 -0.34
N ASN A 80 -3.97 16.35 0.79
CA ASN A 80 -3.70 14.92 0.86
C ASN A 80 -4.78 14.22 1.71
N ARG A 81 -5.30 13.10 1.22
CA ARG A 81 -6.27 12.25 1.94
C ARG A 81 -5.68 11.55 3.17
N GLY A 82 -4.36 11.51 3.29
CA GLY A 82 -3.62 10.98 4.44
C GLY A 82 -2.74 12.04 5.09
N GLU A 83 -1.92 11.61 6.03
CA GLU A 83 -0.94 12.46 6.74
C GLU A 83 0.48 12.36 6.13
N GLU A 84 0.66 11.53 5.10
CA GLU A 84 1.97 11.21 4.54
C GLU A 84 1.93 11.10 3.01
N PHE A 85 3.05 11.38 2.37
CA PHE A 85 3.24 11.24 0.93
C PHE A 85 3.68 9.82 0.54
N VAL A 86 2.86 8.81 0.89
CA VAL A 86 3.19 7.37 0.81
C VAL A 86 3.63 6.90 -0.57
N SER A 87 3.06 7.46 -1.64
CA SER A 87 3.32 7.07 -3.03
C SER A 87 4.45 7.86 -3.70
N ALA A 88 5.03 8.82 -2.99
CA ALA A 88 6.11 9.65 -3.52
C ALA A 88 7.47 8.98 -3.40
N LYS A 89 8.39 9.34 -4.31
CA LYS A 89 9.81 9.01 -4.18
C LYS A 89 10.42 9.77 -3.01
N SER A 90 11.40 9.16 -2.33
CA SER A 90 12.03 9.74 -1.14
C SER A 90 12.58 11.16 -1.36
N ALA A 91 13.14 11.44 -2.55
CA ALA A 91 13.63 12.76 -2.89
C ALA A 91 12.50 13.80 -2.94
N ASN A 92 11.38 13.48 -3.61
CA ASN A 92 10.22 14.34 -3.70
C ASN A 92 9.56 14.53 -2.33
N GLU A 93 9.43 13.48 -1.55
CA GLU A 93 8.92 13.57 -0.18
C GLU A 93 9.77 14.49 0.69
N SER A 94 11.10 14.34 0.65
CA SER A 94 12.01 15.21 1.39
C SER A 94 11.89 16.68 0.98
N SER A 95 11.78 16.94 -0.32
CA SER A 95 11.66 18.29 -0.85
C SER A 95 10.35 18.97 -0.45
N ILE A 96 9.22 18.26 -0.54
CA ILE A 96 7.92 18.83 -0.16
C ILE A 96 7.82 19.04 1.35
N ARG A 97 8.35 18.13 2.19
CA ARG A 97 8.42 18.32 3.64
C ARG A 97 9.24 19.55 4.00
N SER A 98 10.39 19.75 3.39
CA SER A 98 11.22 20.96 3.57
C SER A 98 10.46 22.23 3.20
N ALA A 99 9.68 22.21 2.11
CA ALA A 99 8.86 23.35 1.70
C ALA A 99 7.70 23.63 2.66
N ILE A 100 7.10 22.58 3.23
CA ILE A 100 6.06 22.69 4.27
C ILE A 100 6.66 23.26 5.56
N ASP A 101 7.80 22.76 6.02
CA ASP A 101 8.50 23.23 7.22
C ASP A 101 8.95 24.70 7.08
N ALA A 102 9.33 25.12 5.87
CA ALA A 102 9.65 26.51 5.53
C ALA A 102 8.40 27.40 5.40
N GLY A 103 7.19 26.86 5.43
CA GLY A 103 5.94 27.60 5.22
C GLY A 103 5.68 28.02 3.77
N SER A 104 6.45 27.52 2.80
CA SER A 104 6.27 27.82 1.37
C SER A 104 5.08 27.05 0.77
N VAL A 105 4.74 25.88 1.32
CA VAL A 105 3.58 25.08 0.96
C VAL A 105 2.71 24.88 2.19
N ILE A 106 1.40 25.06 2.03
CA ILE A 106 0.42 24.91 3.09
C ILE A 106 -0.25 23.53 2.97
N PRO A 107 0.01 22.58 3.89
CA PRO A 107 -0.58 21.25 3.80
C PRO A 107 -2.01 21.22 4.33
N LEU A 108 -2.87 20.44 3.66
CA LEU A 108 -4.19 20.05 4.10
C LEU A 108 -4.20 18.52 4.27
N TRP A 109 -4.02 18.06 5.50
CA TRP A 109 -3.92 16.65 5.84
C TRP A 109 -5.30 16.02 6.08
N ASN A 110 -5.43 14.73 5.75
CA ASN A 110 -6.68 13.98 5.88
C ASN A 110 -7.86 14.71 5.20
N ALA A 111 -7.58 15.39 4.09
CA ALA A 111 -8.50 16.27 3.41
C ALA A 111 -9.08 15.61 2.15
N THR A 112 -10.40 15.39 2.15
CA THR A 112 -11.15 14.91 0.98
C THR A 112 -12.00 16.02 0.44
N ALA A 113 -11.79 16.38 -0.83
CA ALA A 113 -12.58 17.41 -1.50
C ALA A 113 -14.06 16.98 -1.63
N ILE A 114 -14.99 17.85 -1.26
CA ILE A 114 -16.42 17.56 -1.21
C ILE A 114 -17.26 18.52 -2.05
N GLU A 115 -16.82 19.76 -2.23
CA GLU A 115 -17.61 20.78 -2.93
C GLU A 115 -16.69 21.85 -3.54
N LEU A 116 -17.10 22.38 -4.69
CA LEU A 116 -16.52 23.56 -5.32
C LEU A 116 -17.57 24.68 -5.32
N ASP A 117 -17.19 25.86 -4.85
CA ASP A 117 -18.06 27.02 -4.87
C ASP A 117 -17.23 28.26 -5.24
N ASN A 118 -17.73 29.06 -6.13
CA ASN A 118 -17.36 30.43 -6.52
C ASN A 118 -16.01 30.96 -6.00
N GLY A 119 -14.90 30.32 -6.40
CA GLY A 119 -13.53 30.70 -5.98
C GLY A 119 -13.07 30.06 -4.68
N SER A 120 -13.70 28.99 -4.24
CA SER A 120 -13.27 28.20 -3.09
C SER A 120 -13.50 26.70 -3.29
N ILE A 121 -12.77 25.91 -2.53
CA ILE A 121 -12.96 24.44 -2.44
C ILE A 121 -13.13 24.02 -0.99
N ALA A 122 -14.12 23.19 -0.72
CA ALA A 122 -14.38 22.63 0.59
C ALA A 122 -13.81 21.21 0.72
N PHE A 123 -13.22 20.94 1.87
CA PHE A 123 -12.65 19.64 2.23
C PHE A 123 -13.30 19.10 3.50
N ASN A 124 -13.64 17.83 3.49
CA ASN A 124 -13.92 17.10 4.72
C ASN A 124 -12.60 16.72 5.38
N THR A 125 -12.42 17.11 6.65
CA THR A 125 -11.21 16.80 7.45
C THR A 125 -11.64 16.23 8.80
N PRO A 126 -10.74 15.63 9.60
CA PRO A 126 -11.07 15.14 10.95
C PRO A 126 -11.63 16.22 11.89
N ASN A 127 -11.33 17.49 11.62
CA ASN A 127 -11.77 18.63 12.39
C ASN A 127 -13.09 19.26 11.86
N GLY A 128 -13.72 18.64 10.86
CA GLY A 128 -14.90 19.13 10.18
C GLY A 128 -14.61 19.68 8.78
N VAL A 129 -15.57 20.43 8.24
CA VAL A 129 -15.42 21.01 6.89
C VAL A 129 -14.47 22.21 6.94
N THR A 130 -13.45 22.17 6.09
CA THR A 130 -12.50 23.26 5.88
C THR A 130 -12.67 23.82 4.49
N VAL A 131 -12.91 25.13 4.38
CA VAL A 131 -13.05 25.83 3.09
C VAL A 131 -11.77 26.62 2.80
N VAL A 132 -11.26 26.48 1.59
CA VAL A 132 -10.05 27.15 1.11
C VAL A 132 -10.40 27.99 -0.10
N ASP A 133 -10.20 29.32 0.02
CA ASP A 133 -10.32 30.20 -1.12
C ASP A 133 -9.17 29.95 -2.10
N CYS A 134 -9.50 29.78 -3.37
CA CYS A 134 -8.50 29.51 -4.40
C CYS A 134 -8.94 30.02 -5.77
N ASP A 135 -7.95 30.35 -6.58
CA ASP A 135 -8.14 30.84 -7.94
C ASP A 135 -8.04 29.68 -8.95
N ARG A 136 -7.47 28.54 -8.53
CA ARG A 136 -7.25 27.33 -9.36
C ARG A 136 -7.14 26.07 -8.54
N VAL A 137 -7.61 24.95 -9.09
CA VAL A 137 -7.42 23.60 -8.58
C VAL A 137 -6.62 22.78 -9.59
N ILE A 138 -5.53 22.14 -9.14
CA ILE A 138 -4.73 21.21 -9.93
C ILE A 138 -4.87 19.83 -9.30
N ALA A 139 -5.62 18.93 -9.95
CA ALA A 139 -5.90 17.59 -9.44
C ALA A 139 -4.95 16.55 -10.05
N ARG A 140 -4.02 16.04 -9.24
CA ARG A 140 -3.03 15.02 -9.61
C ARG A 140 -3.34 13.70 -8.92
N LEU A 141 -4.47 13.11 -9.30
CA LEU A 141 -5.05 11.92 -8.67
C LEU A 141 -4.57 10.60 -9.28
N GLY A 142 -3.51 10.67 -10.12
CA GLY A 142 -3.03 9.53 -10.89
C GLY A 142 -3.94 9.22 -12.08
N ALA A 143 -3.64 8.08 -12.75
CA ALA A 143 -4.39 7.59 -13.89
C ALA A 143 -4.50 6.06 -13.76
N ALA A 144 -5.58 5.50 -14.27
CA ALA A 144 -5.80 4.06 -14.31
C ALA A 144 -5.66 3.52 -15.76
N PRO A 145 -5.30 2.25 -15.95
CA PRO A 145 -5.34 1.62 -17.25
C PRO A 145 -6.74 1.77 -17.89
N PRO A 146 -6.85 1.94 -19.21
CA PRO A 146 -8.13 1.97 -19.92
C PRO A 146 -8.73 0.55 -19.96
N ARG A 147 -9.11 0.04 -18.80
CA ARG A 147 -9.49 -1.34 -18.55
C ARG A 147 -10.59 -1.81 -19.48
N ARG A 148 -11.66 -1.02 -19.64
CA ARG A 148 -12.78 -1.37 -20.53
C ARG A 148 -12.34 -1.62 -21.97
N PHE A 149 -11.40 -0.83 -22.47
CA PHE A 149 -10.85 -1.01 -23.82
C PHE A 149 -10.03 -2.30 -23.91
N LEU A 150 -9.16 -2.55 -22.93
CA LEU A 150 -8.32 -3.74 -22.90
C LEU A 150 -9.16 -5.02 -22.74
N GLU A 151 -10.17 -5.01 -21.86
CA GLU A 151 -11.13 -6.12 -21.71
C GLU A 151 -11.94 -6.36 -22.99
N ALA A 152 -12.34 -5.31 -23.71
CA ALA A 152 -12.97 -5.45 -25.01
C ALA A 152 -12.05 -6.06 -26.08
N CYS A 153 -10.71 -5.93 -25.90
CA CYS A 153 -9.71 -6.64 -26.71
C CYS A 153 -9.46 -8.08 -26.21
N GLY A 154 -10.10 -8.52 -25.14
CA GLY A 154 -9.96 -9.85 -24.55
C GLY A 154 -8.79 -9.98 -23.56
N VAL A 155 -8.15 -8.88 -23.14
CA VAL A 155 -7.04 -8.89 -22.18
C VAL A 155 -7.54 -9.15 -20.78
N GLU A 156 -6.90 -10.07 -20.06
CA GLU A 156 -7.15 -10.39 -18.66
C GLU A 156 -6.29 -9.54 -17.73
N PHE A 157 -6.78 -9.36 -16.49
CA PHE A 157 -6.13 -8.57 -15.45
C PHE A 157 -5.84 -9.42 -14.22
N SER A 158 -4.82 -9.04 -13.46
CA SER A 158 -4.40 -9.74 -12.24
C SER A 158 -5.44 -9.71 -11.11
N SER A 159 -6.35 -8.71 -11.10
CA SER A 159 -7.44 -8.58 -10.14
C SER A 159 -8.56 -7.69 -10.68
N ASN A 160 -9.66 -7.56 -9.91
CA ASN A 160 -10.76 -6.66 -10.21
C ASN A 160 -10.49 -5.20 -9.80
N ASP A 161 -9.36 -4.92 -9.17
CA ASP A 161 -8.99 -3.55 -8.82
C ASP A 161 -8.86 -2.67 -10.08
N ARG A 162 -9.29 -1.43 -9.97
CA ARG A 162 -9.27 -0.46 -11.09
C ARG A 162 -7.86 -0.20 -11.62
N ASN A 163 -6.86 -0.25 -10.72
CA ASN A 163 -5.47 0.05 -11.01
C ASN A 163 -4.65 -1.21 -11.34
N ALA A 164 -5.27 -2.40 -11.28
CA ALA A 164 -4.58 -3.65 -11.59
C ALA A 164 -4.00 -3.60 -13.00
N PRO A 165 -2.74 -4.01 -13.19
CA PRO A 165 -2.16 -4.12 -14.52
C PRO A 165 -2.72 -5.34 -15.26
N PRO A 166 -2.65 -5.35 -16.60
CA PRO A 166 -2.97 -6.53 -17.38
C PRO A 166 -2.02 -7.68 -17.07
N THR A 167 -2.51 -8.91 -17.17
CA THR A 167 -1.68 -10.11 -17.04
C THR A 167 -0.85 -10.30 -18.30
N LEU A 168 0.48 -10.25 -18.16
CA LEU A 168 1.42 -10.32 -19.27
C LEU A 168 2.47 -11.39 -19.03
N SER A 169 2.91 -12.01 -20.14
CA SER A 169 4.09 -12.87 -20.14
C SER A 169 5.38 -12.06 -19.96
N ALA A 170 6.51 -12.74 -19.72
CA ALA A 170 7.82 -12.10 -19.71
C ALA A 170 8.22 -11.43 -21.03
N ARG A 171 7.46 -11.67 -22.11
CA ARG A 171 7.63 -11.06 -23.45
C ARG A 171 6.60 -9.97 -23.74
N TYR A 172 5.90 -9.49 -22.72
CA TYR A 172 4.84 -8.46 -22.82
C TYR A 172 3.59 -8.90 -23.60
N GLU A 173 3.45 -10.18 -23.92
CA GLU A 173 2.29 -10.76 -24.59
C GLU A 173 1.18 -11.00 -23.56
N SER A 174 -0.05 -10.60 -23.91
CA SER A 174 -1.24 -10.86 -23.10
C SER A 174 -1.71 -12.32 -23.24
N ASN A 175 -2.82 -12.67 -22.57
CA ASN A 175 -3.53 -13.93 -22.78
C ASN A 175 -4.09 -14.08 -24.20
N VAL A 176 -4.17 -13.00 -24.98
CA VAL A 176 -4.58 -13.01 -26.39
C VAL A 176 -3.34 -13.15 -27.29
N PRO A 177 -3.15 -14.30 -27.99
CA PRO A 177 -1.96 -14.54 -28.80
C PRO A 177 -1.72 -13.45 -29.85
N GLY A 178 -0.51 -12.90 -29.90
CA GLY A 178 -0.12 -11.82 -30.81
C GLY A 178 -0.50 -10.42 -30.34
N LEU A 179 -1.18 -10.27 -29.17
CA LEU A 179 -1.50 -8.97 -28.59
C LEU A 179 -0.54 -8.66 -27.43
N TYR A 180 0.27 -7.63 -27.61
CA TYR A 180 1.30 -7.18 -26.68
C TYR A 180 0.90 -5.85 -26.05
N VAL A 181 1.28 -5.65 -24.77
CA VAL A 181 0.99 -4.40 -24.03
C VAL A 181 2.27 -3.93 -23.37
N VAL A 182 2.67 -2.68 -23.59
CA VAL A 182 3.93 -2.11 -23.09
C VAL A 182 3.77 -0.70 -22.50
N GLY A 183 4.70 -0.29 -21.67
CA GLY A 183 4.76 1.05 -21.08
C GLY A 183 3.76 1.24 -19.93
N ALA A 184 3.29 2.48 -19.76
CA ALA A 184 2.46 2.85 -18.62
C ALA A 184 1.15 2.04 -18.54
N VAL A 185 0.56 1.70 -19.68
CA VAL A 185 -0.66 0.86 -19.75
C VAL A 185 -0.43 -0.57 -19.25
N ALA A 186 0.81 -1.05 -19.29
CA ALA A 186 1.23 -2.33 -18.74
C ALA A 186 1.61 -2.27 -17.23
N GLY A 187 1.49 -1.09 -16.60
CA GLY A 187 1.87 -0.87 -15.20
C GLY A 187 3.27 -0.29 -14.98
N TYR A 188 3.97 0.12 -16.05
CA TYR A 188 5.34 0.65 -16.03
C TYR A 188 5.38 2.12 -16.45
N PRO A 189 5.15 3.07 -15.52
CA PRO A 189 4.97 4.48 -15.86
C PRO A 189 6.28 5.22 -16.19
N LEU A 190 7.45 4.61 -15.98
CA LEU A 190 8.72 5.27 -16.24
C LEU A 190 9.07 5.24 -17.74
N ILE A 191 9.44 6.41 -18.28
CA ILE A 191 9.78 6.56 -19.71
C ILE A 191 10.89 5.60 -20.14
N LYS A 192 11.95 5.44 -19.33
CA LYS A 192 13.05 4.52 -19.62
C LYS A 192 12.58 3.07 -19.75
N GLN A 193 11.69 2.63 -18.86
CA GLN A 193 11.11 1.28 -18.93
C GLN A 193 10.26 1.12 -20.20
N ALA A 194 9.41 2.09 -20.52
CA ALA A 194 8.57 2.05 -21.71
C ALA A 194 9.40 1.97 -23.01
N LEU A 195 10.51 2.71 -23.10
CA LEU A 195 11.43 2.65 -24.23
C LEU A 195 12.09 1.28 -24.38
N ASN A 196 12.58 0.70 -23.27
CA ASN A 196 13.18 -0.63 -23.27
C ASN A 196 12.17 -1.69 -23.69
N GLN A 197 10.96 -1.67 -23.10
CA GLN A 197 9.89 -2.61 -23.45
C GLN A 197 9.47 -2.50 -24.92
N GLY A 198 9.42 -1.27 -25.46
CA GLY A 198 9.15 -1.04 -26.87
C GLY A 198 10.17 -1.69 -27.80
N TYR A 199 11.46 -1.65 -27.45
CA TYR A 199 12.52 -2.34 -28.18
C TYR A 199 12.40 -3.87 -28.01
N GLU A 200 12.31 -4.34 -26.79
CA GLU A 200 12.28 -5.75 -26.45
C GLU A 200 11.07 -6.49 -27.09
N VAL A 201 9.89 -5.89 -27.06
CA VAL A 201 8.69 -6.51 -27.65
C VAL A 201 8.85 -6.71 -29.15
N ILE A 202 9.48 -5.78 -29.86
CA ILE A 202 9.72 -5.92 -31.30
C ILE A 202 10.72 -7.05 -31.59
N GLU A 203 11.78 -7.15 -30.79
CA GLU A 203 12.74 -8.25 -30.94
C GLU A 203 12.09 -9.62 -30.64
N HIS A 204 11.23 -9.70 -29.63
CA HIS A 204 10.46 -10.91 -29.34
C HIS A 204 9.49 -11.29 -30.47
N ILE A 205 8.80 -10.34 -31.07
CA ILE A 205 7.90 -10.56 -32.22
C ILE A 205 8.70 -11.09 -33.43
N ARG A 206 9.94 -10.61 -33.61
CA ARG A 206 10.87 -11.10 -34.67
C ARG A 206 11.48 -12.47 -34.36
N GLY A 207 11.19 -13.03 -33.17
CA GLY A 207 11.71 -14.33 -32.75
C GLY A 207 13.15 -14.29 -32.21
N HIS A 208 13.69 -13.11 -31.93
CA HIS A 208 15.02 -12.96 -31.36
C HIS A 208 14.97 -13.22 -29.85
N SER A 209 15.98 -13.92 -29.34
CA SER A 209 16.23 -14.03 -27.90
C SER A 209 17.20 -12.92 -27.51
N ILE A 210 16.76 -12.03 -26.65
CA ILE A 210 17.54 -10.93 -26.14
C ILE A 210 17.54 -10.97 -24.61
N ASP A 211 18.62 -10.49 -24.00
CA ASP A 211 18.65 -10.23 -22.57
C ASP A 211 17.78 -8.98 -22.29
N PRO A 212 16.96 -9.01 -21.24
CA PRO A 212 16.19 -7.82 -20.82
C PRO A 212 17.11 -6.62 -20.58
N ALA A 213 16.69 -5.43 -20.97
CA ALA A 213 17.49 -4.21 -20.88
C ALA A 213 17.85 -3.82 -19.43
N ASP A 214 17.09 -4.30 -18.45
CA ASP A 214 17.35 -4.12 -17.02
C ASP A 214 18.32 -5.18 -16.44
N GLU A 215 18.76 -6.17 -17.22
CA GLU A 215 19.61 -7.27 -16.76
C GLU A 215 20.92 -6.77 -16.12
N ALA A 216 21.56 -5.76 -16.72
CA ALA A 216 22.77 -5.16 -16.18
C ALA A 216 22.53 -4.45 -14.85
N LEU A 217 21.41 -3.70 -14.75
CA LEU A 217 20.99 -3.03 -13.52
C LEU A 217 20.71 -4.04 -12.41
N LEU A 218 19.97 -5.10 -12.72
CA LEU A 218 19.66 -6.14 -11.74
C LEU A 218 20.91 -6.87 -11.26
N LYS A 219 21.87 -7.15 -12.14
CA LYS A 219 23.18 -7.72 -11.75
C LYS A 219 23.93 -6.79 -10.80
N GLU A 220 23.88 -5.49 -11.02
CA GLU A 220 24.46 -4.50 -10.11
C GLU A 220 23.76 -4.50 -8.75
N CYS A 221 22.42 -4.44 -8.73
CA CYS A 221 21.62 -4.52 -7.49
C CYS A 221 21.89 -5.82 -6.71
N LEU A 222 22.09 -6.93 -7.41
CA LEU A 222 22.33 -8.24 -6.80
C LEU A 222 23.81 -8.50 -6.46
N SER A 223 24.71 -7.60 -6.79
CA SER A 223 26.16 -7.77 -6.55
C SER A 223 26.54 -8.12 -5.09
N PRO A 224 25.80 -7.64 -4.04
CA PRO A 224 26.08 -8.03 -2.66
C PRO A 224 25.86 -9.53 -2.37
N LEU A 225 25.08 -10.22 -3.21
CA LEU A 225 24.87 -11.68 -3.11
C LEU A 225 26.03 -12.51 -3.70
N GLY A 226 27.01 -11.87 -4.32
CA GLY A 226 28.12 -12.53 -5.02
C GLY A 226 27.73 -12.91 -6.46
N ASN A 227 28.28 -14.02 -6.94
CA ASN A 227 28.08 -14.46 -8.32
C ASN A 227 26.81 -15.31 -8.48
N VAL A 228 25.64 -14.68 -8.34
CA VAL A 228 24.32 -15.32 -8.54
C VAL A 228 23.69 -14.80 -9.84
N SER A 229 22.94 -15.66 -10.54
CA SER A 229 22.23 -15.25 -11.73
C SER A 229 20.92 -14.50 -11.35
N VAL A 230 20.56 -13.50 -12.15
CA VAL A 230 19.26 -12.78 -11.96
C VAL A 230 18.10 -13.77 -11.98
N THR A 231 18.09 -14.72 -12.92
CA THR A 231 17.04 -15.74 -13.05
C THR A 231 16.91 -16.60 -11.79
N GLU A 232 18.04 -17.01 -11.19
CA GLU A 232 18.03 -17.79 -9.94
C GLU A 232 17.43 -17.00 -8.78
N VAL A 233 17.84 -15.75 -8.62
CA VAL A 233 17.28 -14.88 -7.55
C VAL A 233 15.77 -14.65 -7.77
N MET A 234 15.33 -14.38 -9.01
CA MET A 234 13.89 -14.24 -9.31
C MET A 234 13.10 -15.51 -8.96
N HIS A 235 13.65 -16.68 -9.30
CA HIS A 235 13.01 -17.94 -8.95
C HIS A 235 12.92 -18.14 -7.43
N ARG A 236 14.00 -17.88 -6.69
CA ARG A 236 14.00 -17.96 -5.23
C ARG A 236 13.02 -16.97 -4.58
N LEU A 237 12.95 -15.74 -5.07
CA LEU A 237 11.96 -14.76 -4.59
C LEU A 237 10.51 -15.22 -4.80
N ALA A 238 10.23 -15.82 -5.98
CA ALA A 238 8.88 -16.30 -6.30
C ALA A 238 8.46 -17.51 -5.46
N GLU A 239 9.38 -18.44 -5.17
CA GLU A 239 9.06 -19.72 -4.55
C GLU A 239 9.28 -19.74 -3.04
N GLU A 240 10.35 -19.11 -2.56
CA GLU A 240 10.74 -19.18 -1.15
C GLU A 240 10.14 -18.06 -0.30
N ILE A 241 9.79 -16.90 -0.90
CA ILE A 241 9.35 -15.72 -0.15
C ILE A 241 7.82 -15.59 -0.20
N ALA A 242 7.19 -15.76 0.95
CA ALA A 242 5.73 -15.80 1.08
C ALA A 242 5.00 -14.59 0.45
N VAL A 243 5.52 -13.37 0.66
CA VAL A 243 4.90 -12.13 0.17
C VAL A 243 5.02 -11.95 -1.35
N PHE A 244 5.96 -12.64 -2.00
CA PHE A 244 6.17 -12.56 -3.45
C PHE A 244 5.65 -13.77 -4.22
N LYS A 245 5.09 -14.73 -3.52
CA LYS A 245 4.55 -15.94 -4.13
C LYS A 245 3.42 -15.60 -5.10
N GLY A 246 3.57 -16.07 -6.34
CA GLY A 246 2.60 -15.79 -7.41
C GLY A 246 2.80 -14.44 -8.12
N LEU A 247 3.84 -13.66 -7.80
CA LEU A 247 4.22 -12.51 -8.59
C LEU A 247 4.79 -12.94 -9.95
N GLY A 248 4.37 -12.24 -11.01
CA GLY A 248 4.94 -12.41 -12.34
C GLY A 248 6.40 -11.92 -12.41
N SER A 249 7.15 -12.45 -13.36
CA SER A 249 8.57 -12.14 -13.57
C SER A 249 8.84 -10.62 -13.67
N LEU A 250 8.00 -9.87 -14.39
CA LEU A 250 8.18 -8.44 -14.55
C LEU A 250 8.04 -7.67 -13.23
N ALA A 251 7.07 -8.04 -12.38
CA ALA A 251 6.88 -7.42 -11.07
C ALA A 251 8.06 -7.74 -10.13
N LEU A 252 8.59 -8.96 -10.15
CA LEU A 252 9.77 -9.33 -9.37
C LEU A 252 11.00 -8.56 -9.80
N ARG A 253 11.21 -8.35 -11.10
CA ARG A 253 12.30 -7.50 -11.61
C ARG A 253 12.21 -6.07 -11.10
N GLU A 254 10.99 -5.50 -11.08
CA GLU A 254 10.73 -4.18 -10.49
C GLU A 254 11.05 -4.17 -8.98
N VAL A 255 10.63 -5.20 -8.24
CA VAL A 255 10.93 -5.34 -6.81
C VAL A 255 12.45 -5.28 -6.58
N VAL A 256 13.22 -6.05 -7.31
CA VAL A 256 14.69 -6.09 -7.14
C VAL A 256 15.34 -4.78 -7.57
N ALA A 257 14.90 -4.19 -8.69
CA ALA A 257 15.46 -2.93 -9.20
C ALA A 257 15.26 -1.74 -8.26
N GLU A 258 14.17 -1.76 -7.47
CA GLU A 258 13.85 -0.68 -6.53
C GLU A 258 14.29 -0.96 -5.09
N SER A 259 14.76 -2.16 -4.80
CA SER A 259 15.15 -2.60 -3.46
C SER A 259 16.65 -2.44 -3.21
N THR A 260 17.01 -2.40 -1.93
CA THR A 260 18.42 -2.41 -1.50
C THR A 260 18.73 -3.71 -0.79
N ILE A 261 19.90 -4.31 -1.12
CA ILE A 261 20.38 -5.53 -0.46
C ILE A 261 21.34 -5.16 0.65
N HIS A 262 21.08 -5.68 1.85
CA HIS A 262 21.94 -5.54 3.02
C HIS A 262 22.51 -6.90 3.41
N VAL A 263 23.81 -6.98 3.55
CA VAL A 263 24.50 -8.15 4.12
C VAL A 263 25.00 -7.76 5.50
N LEU A 264 24.40 -8.34 6.52
CA LEU A 264 24.61 -7.98 7.92
C LEU A 264 25.33 -9.10 8.68
N THR A 265 26.21 -8.73 9.60
CA THR A 265 26.83 -9.65 10.55
C THR A 265 25.94 -9.84 11.77
N GLU A 266 26.16 -10.92 12.51
CA GLU A 266 25.48 -11.18 13.77
C GLU A 266 25.57 -9.97 14.71
N GLY A 267 24.45 -9.64 15.34
CA GLY A 267 24.30 -8.50 16.26
C GLY A 267 24.09 -7.13 15.59
N ALA A 268 24.23 -7.03 14.28
CA ALA A 268 23.96 -5.76 13.58
C ALA A 268 22.49 -5.35 13.72
N VAL A 269 22.26 -4.07 14.03
CA VAL A 269 20.92 -3.49 14.13
C VAL A 269 20.39 -3.22 12.73
N VAL A 270 19.19 -3.71 12.41
CA VAL A 270 18.49 -3.43 11.15
C VAL A 270 17.74 -2.09 11.27
N PHE A 271 17.00 -1.91 12.34
CA PHE A 271 16.37 -0.65 12.75
C PHE A 271 16.04 -0.69 14.24
N GLU A 272 15.87 0.48 14.82
CA GLU A 272 15.50 0.64 16.23
C GLU A 272 14.02 0.95 16.40
N ARG A 273 13.50 0.66 17.59
CA ARG A 273 12.15 1.06 18.00
C ARG A 273 12.02 2.58 17.92
N ASN A 274 10.91 3.06 17.37
CA ASN A 274 10.59 4.46 17.11
C ASN A 274 11.28 5.09 15.89
N ASP A 275 12.11 4.36 15.15
CA ASP A 275 12.63 4.85 13.87
C ASP A 275 11.50 5.14 12.89
N TYR A 276 11.68 6.22 12.12
CA TYR A 276 10.89 6.48 10.95
C TYR A 276 11.50 5.74 9.77
N THR A 277 10.91 4.64 9.39
CA THR A 277 11.34 3.93 8.19
C THR A 277 10.14 3.58 7.30
N ASN A 278 10.35 3.70 6.01
CA ASN A 278 9.33 3.46 4.99
C ASN A 278 9.69 2.25 4.12
N SER A 279 9.99 1.12 4.76
CA SER A 279 10.41 -0.09 4.04
C SER A 279 9.93 -1.36 4.72
N LEU A 280 9.78 -2.40 3.91
CA LEU A 280 9.63 -3.81 4.30
C LEU A 280 10.97 -4.49 4.12
N PHE A 281 11.30 -5.43 5.00
CA PHE A 281 12.49 -6.27 4.87
C PHE A 281 12.11 -7.72 4.62
N VAL A 282 12.70 -8.31 3.58
CA VAL A 282 12.58 -9.73 3.26
C VAL A 282 13.88 -10.42 3.65
N ILE A 283 13.81 -11.56 4.33
CA ILE A 283 14.97 -12.34 4.74
C ILE A 283 15.29 -13.34 3.63
N PHE A 284 16.30 -12.99 2.84
CA PHE A 284 16.76 -13.84 1.74
C PHE A 284 17.65 -14.97 2.24
N GLU A 285 18.52 -14.70 3.24
CA GLU A 285 19.37 -15.69 3.94
C GLU A 285 19.49 -15.33 5.41
N GLY A 286 19.66 -16.35 6.26
CA GLY A 286 19.89 -16.17 7.70
C GLY A 286 18.63 -15.98 8.50
N ALA A 287 18.74 -15.22 9.60
CA ALA A 287 17.64 -14.94 10.52
C ALA A 287 17.85 -13.61 11.25
N VAL A 288 16.75 -13.00 11.67
CA VAL A 288 16.74 -11.81 12.53
C VAL A 288 15.99 -12.08 13.83
N ALA A 289 16.30 -11.31 14.87
CA ALA A 289 15.59 -11.32 16.15
C ALA A 289 14.88 -9.99 16.34
N VAL A 290 13.57 -10.05 16.60
CA VAL A 290 12.73 -8.92 17.02
C VAL A 290 12.77 -8.84 18.54
N LEU A 291 13.27 -7.74 19.08
CA LEU A 291 13.34 -7.50 20.52
C LEU A 291 12.01 -6.90 20.99
N ILE A 292 11.23 -7.67 21.75
CA ILE A 292 9.89 -7.26 22.22
C ILE A 292 10.05 -6.24 23.36
N ASP A 293 11.01 -6.46 24.25
CA ASP A 293 11.30 -5.60 25.39
C ASP A 293 12.73 -5.05 25.27
N SER A 294 12.87 -3.73 25.30
CA SER A 294 14.18 -3.08 25.26
C SER A 294 15.05 -3.35 26.50
N ASN A 295 14.43 -3.77 27.62
CA ASN A 295 15.11 -4.02 28.88
C ASN A 295 15.37 -5.52 29.14
N ASP A 296 14.75 -6.41 28.37
CA ASP A 296 14.91 -7.86 28.48
C ASP A 296 15.23 -8.50 27.12
N SER A 297 16.52 -8.68 26.85
CA SER A 297 17.02 -9.29 25.61
C SER A 297 16.64 -10.78 25.46
N THR A 298 16.08 -11.41 26.50
CA THR A 298 15.63 -12.81 26.43
C THR A 298 14.26 -12.91 25.76
N ARG A 299 13.46 -11.86 25.81
CA ARG A 299 12.12 -11.80 25.14
C ARG A 299 12.27 -11.36 23.69
N ARG A 300 12.60 -12.31 22.83
CA ARG A 300 12.78 -12.07 21.39
C ARG A 300 12.04 -13.10 20.53
N VAL A 301 11.58 -12.66 19.37
CA VAL A 301 11.01 -13.53 18.35
C VAL A 301 12.00 -13.66 17.19
N ILE A 302 12.34 -14.88 16.82
CA ILE A 302 13.25 -15.15 15.70
C ILE A 302 12.41 -15.30 14.42
N ILE A 303 12.82 -14.58 13.38
CA ILE A 303 12.26 -14.66 12.05
C ILE A 303 13.32 -15.21 11.11
N ASN A 304 13.02 -16.35 10.47
CA ASN A 304 13.96 -17.07 9.61
C ASN A 304 13.81 -16.66 8.13
N LYS A 305 14.76 -17.11 7.30
CA LYS A 305 14.72 -16.95 5.84
C LYS A 305 13.37 -17.35 5.25
N GLY A 306 13.00 -16.73 4.13
CA GLY A 306 11.71 -16.94 3.46
C GLY A 306 10.57 -16.06 3.99
N ASN A 307 10.76 -15.45 5.15
CA ASN A 307 9.80 -14.54 5.77
C ASN A 307 10.19 -13.07 5.54
N PHE A 308 9.32 -12.17 6.00
CA PHE A 308 9.51 -10.74 5.92
C PHE A 308 9.14 -10.07 7.25
N PHE A 309 9.55 -8.84 7.47
CA PHE A 309 9.22 -8.05 8.66
C PHE A 309 9.20 -6.55 8.35
N GLY A 310 8.68 -5.76 9.29
CA GLY A 310 8.52 -4.31 9.15
C GLY A 310 7.20 -3.88 8.50
N GLU A 311 6.29 -4.82 8.23
CA GLU A 311 4.96 -4.61 7.66
C GLU A 311 4.06 -3.76 8.56
N MET A 312 4.20 -3.88 9.89
CA MET A 312 3.38 -3.12 10.84
C MET A 312 3.52 -1.61 10.63
N GLY A 313 4.74 -1.14 10.34
CA GLY A 313 5.00 0.26 10.01
C GLY A 313 4.42 0.68 8.65
N LEU A 314 4.31 -0.25 7.69
CA LEU A 314 3.72 0.03 6.38
C LEU A 314 2.21 0.23 6.45
N ILE A 315 1.53 -0.61 7.24
CA ILE A 315 0.07 -0.63 7.36
C ILE A 315 -0.41 0.57 8.20
N SER A 316 0.27 0.87 9.30
CA SER A 316 -0.17 1.89 10.25
C SER A 316 0.39 3.29 9.99
N GLY A 317 1.34 3.45 9.05
CA GLY A 317 2.03 4.72 8.81
C GLY A 317 2.81 5.24 10.04
N ARG A 318 3.16 4.36 10.98
CA ARG A 318 3.74 4.70 12.27
C ARG A 318 5.22 4.35 12.34
N ARG A 319 5.82 4.71 13.46
CA ARG A 319 7.19 4.36 13.81
C ARG A 319 7.34 2.85 14.02
N ARG A 320 8.55 2.34 13.92
CA ARG A 320 8.87 0.94 14.21
C ARG A 320 8.46 0.57 15.65
N ASN A 321 7.71 -0.52 15.80
CA ASN A 321 7.18 -0.96 17.10
C ASN A 321 8.22 -1.70 17.94
N ALA A 322 9.28 -2.23 17.32
CA ALA A 322 10.32 -3.00 17.98
C ALA A 322 11.69 -2.73 17.33
N THR A 323 12.76 -3.04 18.05
CA THR A 323 14.11 -3.10 17.50
C THR A 323 14.34 -4.48 16.87
N VAL A 324 14.98 -4.51 15.69
CA VAL A 324 15.34 -5.75 14.99
C VAL A 324 16.83 -5.81 14.80
N VAL A 325 17.41 -6.97 15.14
CA VAL A 325 18.83 -7.24 15.02
C VAL A 325 19.08 -8.53 14.23
N ALA A 326 20.21 -8.61 13.55
CA ALA A 326 20.66 -9.82 12.89
C ALA A 326 20.98 -10.90 13.94
N GLN A 327 20.25 -12.03 13.92
CA GLN A 327 20.47 -13.15 14.86
C GLN A 327 21.73 -13.94 14.50
N GLN A 328 22.08 -13.92 13.24
CA GLN A 328 23.28 -14.52 12.64
C GLN A 328 23.61 -13.71 11.37
N ARG A 329 24.70 -14.05 10.66
CA ARG A 329 24.91 -13.43 9.36
C ARG A 329 23.67 -13.60 8.50
N CYS A 330 23.10 -12.50 8.02
CA CYS A 330 21.88 -12.52 7.22
C CYS A 330 21.99 -11.59 6.02
N THR A 331 21.18 -11.91 5.00
CA THR A 331 21.00 -11.09 3.81
C THR A 331 19.54 -10.66 3.74
N LEU A 332 19.34 -9.37 3.72
CA LEU A 332 18.01 -8.74 3.70
C LEU A 332 17.81 -7.98 2.40
N LEU A 333 16.61 -8.08 1.84
CA LEU A 333 16.14 -7.22 0.75
C LEU A 333 15.22 -6.16 1.38
N GLU A 334 15.66 -4.90 1.35
CA GLU A 334 14.85 -3.76 1.81
C GLU A 334 14.00 -3.23 0.66
N VAL A 335 12.69 -3.43 0.76
CA VAL A 335 11.70 -3.05 -0.26
C VAL A 335 11.03 -1.75 0.14
N PRO A 336 11.05 -0.69 -0.69
CA PRO A 336 10.42 0.58 -0.38
C PRO A 336 8.92 0.47 -0.14
N ARG A 337 8.39 1.21 0.84
CA ARG A 337 6.96 1.23 1.19
C ARG A 337 6.07 1.50 -0.03
N ARG A 338 6.42 2.49 -0.86
CA ARG A 338 5.64 2.85 -2.05
C ARG A 338 5.40 1.67 -2.99
N LEU A 339 6.43 0.83 -3.16
CA LEU A 339 6.34 -0.36 -4.00
C LEU A 339 5.45 -1.42 -3.36
N MET A 340 5.60 -1.67 -2.04
CA MET A 340 4.74 -2.61 -1.33
C MET A 340 3.28 -2.17 -1.32
N VAL A 341 2.99 -0.88 -1.13
CA VAL A 341 1.63 -0.34 -1.22
C VAL A 341 1.06 -0.57 -2.62
N LYS A 342 1.81 -0.24 -3.69
CA LYS A 342 1.42 -0.53 -5.08
C LYS A 342 1.10 -2.01 -5.27
N LEU A 343 1.95 -2.91 -4.79
CA LEU A 343 1.75 -4.36 -4.92
C LEU A 343 0.52 -4.85 -4.14
N CYS A 344 0.31 -4.36 -2.92
CA CYS A 344 -0.87 -4.70 -2.13
C CYS A 344 -2.19 -4.21 -2.76
N GLU A 345 -2.17 -3.07 -3.43
CA GLU A 345 -3.34 -2.54 -4.15
C GLU A 345 -3.62 -3.31 -5.46
N THR A 346 -2.60 -3.78 -6.14
CA THR A 346 -2.73 -4.35 -7.49
C THR A 346 -2.69 -5.87 -7.54
N VAL A 347 -2.09 -6.54 -6.54
CA VAL A 347 -1.89 -7.99 -6.51
C VAL A 347 -2.51 -8.62 -5.27
N VAL A 348 -3.61 -9.34 -5.46
CA VAL A 348 -4.41 -9.95 -4.36
C VAL A 348 -3.57 -10.88 -3.48
N SER A 349 -2.68 -11.69 -4.06
CA SER A 349 -1.84 -12.63 -3.30
C SER A 349 -0.85 -11.92 -2.37
N VAL A 350 -0.29 -10.79 -2.79
CA VAL A 350 0.61 -9.97 -1.95
C VAL A 350 -0.15 -9.39 -0.78
N LYS A 351 -1.33 -8.80 -1.03
CA LYS A 351 -2.18 -8.26 0.03
C LYS A 351 -2.57 -9.34 1.02
N ALA A 352 -3.03 -10.50 0.55
CA ALA A 352 -3.41 -11.62 1.39
C ALA A 352 -2.25 -12.13 2.26
N ALA A 353 -1.04 -12.25 1.69
CA ALA A 353 0.15 -12.66 2.45
C ALA A 353 0.53 -11.64 3.53
N MET A 354 0.47 -10.35 3.20
CA MET A 354 0.73 -9.26 4.14
C MET A 354 -0.29 -9.24 5.28
N ASP A 355 -1.58 -9.33 4.96
CA ASP A 355 -2.66 -9.32 5.95
C ASP A 355 -2.58 -10.54 6.86
N HIS A 356 -2.37 -11.74 6.30
CA HIS A 356 -2.21 -12.97 7.07
C HIS A 356 -1.05 -12.89 8.08
N GLU A 357 0.12 -12.43 7.63
CA GLU A 357 1.27 -12.29 8.51
C GLU A 357 1.06 -11.24 9.60
N ALA A 358 0.46 -10.10 9.25
CA ALA A 358 0.15 -9.05 10.21
C ALA A 358 -0.83 -9.54 11.29
N VAL A 359 -1.86 -10.32 10.91
CA VAL A 359 -2.82 -10.92 11.85
C VAL A 359 -2.10 -11.84 12.84
N ILE A 360 -1.24 -12.75 12.37
CA ILE A 360 -0.47 -13.65 13.23
C ILE A 360 0.35 -12.86 14.25
N ARG A 361 1.08 -11.84 13.80
CA ARG A 361 1.96 -11.06 14.67
C ARG A 361 1.21 -10.19 15.66
N GLU A 362 0.09 -9.61 15.24
CA GLU A 362 -0.76 -8.85 16.15
C GLU A 362 -1.36 -9.75 17.24
N MET A 363 -1.80 -10.95 16.88
CA MET A 363 -2.26 -11.94 17.86
C MET A 363 -1.14 -12.34 18.83
N GLN A 364 0.05 -12.68 18.34
CA GLN A 364 1.21 -13.00 19.16
C GLN A 364 1.61 -11.85 20.09
N THR A 365 1.53 -10.63 19.61
CA THR A 365 1.97 -9.46 20.39
C THR A 365 0.96 -9.09 21.47
N HIS A 366 -0.35 -9.18 21.19
CA HIS A 366 -1.39 -8.56 21.98
C HIS A 366 -2.31 -9.54 22.70
N ILE A 367 -2.41 -10.79 22.24
CA ILE A 367 -3.31 -11.79 22.84
C ILE A 367 -2.51 -12.78 23.69
N ALA A 368 -1.59 -13.53 23.08
CA ALA A 368 -0.86 -14.59 23.76
C ALA A 368 0.59 -14.70 23.27
N PRO A 369 1.53 -13.93 23.86
CA PRO A 369 2.93 -13.89 23.42
C PRO A 369 3.68 -15.23 23.50
N ASN A 370 3.21 -16.16 24.29
CA ASN A 370 3.86 -17.47 24.50
C ASN A 370 3.34 -18.58 23.58
N VAL A 371 2.30 -18.29 22.78
CA VAL A 371 1.71 -19.25 21.84
C VAL A 371 2.51 -19.36 20.57
N SER A 372 2.63 -20.56 20.05
CA SER A 372 3.40 -20.81 18.83
C SER A 372 2.82 -20.10 17.61
N ARG A 373 3.69 -19.78 16.66
CA ARG A 373 3.27 -19.20 15.38
C ARG A 373 2.32 -20.12 14.60
N GLU A 374 2.56 -21.43 14.67
CA GLU A 374 1.79 -22.44 13.96
C GLU A 374 0.33 -22.48 14.45
N THR A 375 0.12 -22.33 15.74
CA THR A 375 -1.22 -22.24 16.35
C THR A 375 -1.96 -20.99 15.85
N PHE A 376 -1.29 -19.83 15.81
CA PHE A 376 -1.89 -18.61 15.28
C PHE A 376 -2.10 -18.64 13.76
N ALA A 377 -1.30 -19.36 12.99
CA ALA A 377 -1.49 -19.48 11.56
C ALA A 377 -2.83 -20.15 11.20
N GLY A 378 -3.28 -21.13 11.99
CA GLY A 378 -4.62 -21.72 11.85
C GLY A 378 -5.73 -20.69 12.11
N LEU A 379 -5.62 -19.93 13.20
CA LEU A 379 -6.59 -18.89 13.54
C LEU A 379 -6.61 -17.72 12.55
N ALA A 380 -5.46 -17.34 12.06
CA ALA A 380 -5.33 -16.25 11.09
C ALA A 380 -5.96 -16.56 9.74
N HIS A 381 -6.13 -17.84 9.41
CA HIS A 381 -6.82 -18.26 8.19
C HIS A 381 -8.32 -17.93 8.23
N ASP A 382 -8.93 -18.03 9.42
CA ASP A 382 -10.36 -17.79 9.63
C ASP A 382 -10.66 -16.39 10.18
N ALA A 383 -9.62 -15.60 10.48
CA ALA A 383 -9.76 -14.24 10.97
C ALA A 383 -10.10 -13.26 9.84
N GLU A 384 -11.03 -12.37 10.09
CA GLU A 384 -11.48 -11.35 9.14
C GLU A 384 -10.96 -9.96 9.54
N ILE A 385 -10.41 -9.23 8.59
CA ILE A 385 -10.09 -7.82 8.78
C ILE A 385 -11.31 -7.00 8.35
N VAL A 386 -11.95 -6.32 9.32
CA VAL A 386 -13.18 -5.57 9.10
C VAL A 386 -12.95 -4.10 9.37
N ALA A 387 -13.36 -3.25 8.41
CA ALA A 387 -13.34 -1.79 8.55
C ALA A 387 -14.67 -1.30 9.12
N TYR A 388 -14.59 -0.41 10.10
CA TYR A 388 -15.72 0.22 10.77
C TYR A 388 -15.61 1.73 10.64
N PRO A 389 -16.43 2.40 9.81
CA PRO A 389 -16.52 3.85 9.77
C PRO A 389 -16.87 4.44 11.14
N ALA A 390 -16.45 5.67 11.41
CA ALA A 390 -16.76 6.39 12.63
C ALA A 390 -18.27 6.36 12.94
N GLY A 391 -18.61 6.10 14.20
CA GLY A 391 -19.99 5.96 14.66
C GLY A 391 -20.62 4.57 14.46
N THR A 392 -19.99 3.67 13.69
CA THR A 392 -20.50 2.31 13.50
C THR A 392 -20.36 1.49 14.79
N THR A 393 -21.37 0.70 15.10
CA THR A 393 -21.37 -0.20 16.27
C THR A 393 -20.77 -1.55 15.88
N LEU A 394 -19.74 -2.01 16.61
CA LEU A 394 -19.15 -3.33 16.44
C LEU A 394 -20.07 -4.40 17.05
N PHE A 395 -20.53 -4.17 18.28
CA PHE A 395 -21.53 -5.00 18.96
C PHE A 395 -22.22 -4.21 20.08
N ARG A 396 -23.40 -4.68 20.51
CA ARG A 396 -24.21 -4.02 21.53
C ARG A 396 -24.21 -4.80 22.85
N GLN A 397 -24.40 -4.07 23.94
CA GLN A 397 -24.66 -4.66 25.25
C GLN A 397 -25.87 -5.61 25.18
N GLY A 398 -25.71 -6.81 25.75
CA GLY A 398 -26.75 -7.85 25.79
C GLY A 398 -26.78 -8.79 24.58
N GLU A 399 -26.03 -8.55 23.52
CA GLU A 399 -25.86 -9.49 22.41
C GLU A 399 -25.02 -10.70 22.84
N GLU A 400 -25.17 -11.82 22.16
CA GLU A 400 -24.30 -12.98 22.36
C GLU A 400 -22.88 -12.69 21.87
N GLY A 401 -21.90 -13.24 22.58
CA GLY A 401 -20.50 -13.07 22.22
C GLY A 401 -20.07 -14.12 21.21
N ASP A 402 -19.98 -13.74 19.93
CA ASP A 402 -19.61 -14.61 18.81
C ASP A 402 -18.15 -14.45 18.36
N ALA A 403 -17.50 -13.36 18.73
CA ALA A 403 -16.14 -13.05 18.28
C ALA A 403 -15.38 -12.14 19.25
N LEU A 404 -14.06 -12.20 19.17
CA LEU A 404 -13.11 -11.22 19.73
C LEU A 404 -12.71 -10.23 18.64
N TYR A 405 -12.52 -8.97 19.01
CA TYR A 405 -12.08 -7.92 18.08
C TYR A 405 -10.75 -7.32 18.56
N LEU A 406 -9.67 -7.55 17.83
CA LEU A 406 -8.38 -6.93 18.05
C LEU A 406 -8.27 -5.68 17.18
N LEU A 407 -8.13 -4.51 17.79
CA LEU A 407 -8.08 -3.23 17.09
C LEU A 407 -6.71 -3.03 16.43
N ARG A 408 -6.71 -2.97 15.11
CA ARG A 408 -5.52 -2.79 14.28
C ARG A 408 -5.26 -1.31 13.97
N LYS A 409 -6.34 -0.53 13.79
CA LYS A 409 -6.28 0.89 13.44
C LYS A 409 -7.43 1.65 14.07
N GLY A 410 -7.19 2.92 14.41
CA GLY A 410 -8.23 3.79 14.99
C GLY A 410 -8.49 3.54 16.47
N SER A 411 -9.70 3.86 16.93
CA SER A 411 -10.15 3.69 18.32
C SER A 411 -11.65 3.47 18.41
N VAL A 412 -12.08 2.80 19.48
CA VAL A 412 -13.49 2.56 19.79
C VAL A 412 -13.85 3.13 21.15
N SER A 413 -15.09 3.55 21.32
CA SER A 413 -15.70 3.88 22.62
C SER A 413 -16.42 2.67 23.18
N ILE A 414 -16.28 2.43 24.47
CA ILE A 414 -16.93 1.36 25.23
C ILE A 414 -17.95 2.03 26.14
N SER A 415 -19.24 1.78 25.91
CA SER A 415 -20.34 2.36 26.67
C SER A 415 -21.24 1.32 27.28
N ARG A 416 -21.92 1.69 28.34
CA ARG A 416 -22.88 0.82 29.04
C ARG A 416 -24.18 1.57 29.28
N ARG A 417 -25.29 0.91 29.03
CA ARG A 417 -26.60 1.40 29.38
C ARG A 417 -26.92 1.03 30.83
N ILE A 418 -27.21 2.04 31.64
CA ILE A 418 -27.66 1.91 33.03
C ILE A 418 -29.01 2.63 33.11
N GLY A 419 -30.09 1.85 33.17
CA GLY A 419 -31.45 2.40 33.06
C GLY A 419 -31.69 3.02 31.67
N THR A 420 -32.03 4.31 31.63
CA THR A 420 -32.29 5.05 30.41
C THR A 420 -31.07 5.79 29.84
N ARG A 421 -29.93 5.80 30.58
CA ARG A 421 -28.73 6.55 30.19
C ARG A 421 -27.65 5.63 29.66
N GLU A 422 -27.00 6.04 28.59
CA GLU A 422 -25.77 5.45 28.08
C GLU A 422 -24.56 6.22 28.64
N ILE A 423 -23.63 5.52 29.25
CA ILE A 423 -22.44 6.11 29.89
C ILE A 423 -21.22 5.49 29.22
N THR A 424 -20.36 6.34 28.68
CA THR A 424 -19.06 5.90 28.17
C THR A 424 -18.14 5.54 29.34
N LEU A 425 -17.66 4.30 29.35
CA LEU A 425 -16.80 3.77 30.38
C LEU A 425 -15.31 4.03 30.08
N SER A 426 -14.92 3.80 28.82
CA SER A 426 -13.54 3.91 28.37
C SER A 426 -13.43 3.99 26.86
N TYR A 427 -12.21 4.18 26.38
CA TYR A 427 -11.82 4.06 24.97
C TYR A 427 -10.72 3.02 24.84
N ALA A 428 -10.83 2.19 23.77
CA ALA A 428 -9.77 1.29 23.37
C ALA A 428 -9.21 1.75 22.02
N ARG A 429 -7.89 1.63 21.85
CA ARG A 429 -7.16 2.05 20.64
C ARG A 429 -6.47 0.86 19.98
N ALA A 430 -5.88 1.07 18.82
CA ALA A 430 -5.08 0.06 18.15
C ALA A 430 -4.08 -0.63 19.10
N GLY A 431 -3.97 -1.97 19.00
CA GLY A 431 -3.22 -2.83 19.90
C GLY A 431 -4.01 -3.33 21.13
N HIS A 432 -5.27 -2.92 21.30
CA HIS A 432 -6.16 -3.44 22.33
C HIS A 432 -7.23 -4.34 21.70
N TYR A 433 -7.74 -5.29 22.46
CA TYR A 433 -8.85 -6.13 22.06
C TYR A 433 -10.10 -5.82 22.88
N VAL A 434 -11.26 -6.13 22.34
CA VAL A 434 -12.57 -5.95 22.98
C VAL A 434 -13.47 -7.15 22.68
N GLY A 435 -14.35 -7.45 23.62
CA GLY A 435 -15.33 -8.56 23.48
C GLY A 435 -14.91 -9.85 24.17
N GLU A 436 -13.74 -9.92 24.79
CA GLU A 436 -13.19 -11.09 25.49
C GLU A 436 -14.06 -11.55 26.67
N MET A 437 -14.66 -10.62 27.39
CA MET A 437 -15.42 -10.95 28.60
C MET A 437 -16.62 -11.84 28.32
N ALA A 438 -17.29 -11.67 27.17
CA ALA A 438 -18.42 -12.48 26.79
C ALA A 438 -17.99 -13.90 26.43
N LEU A 439 -16.82 -14.07 25.79
CA LEU A 439 -16.27 -15.36 25.40
C LEU A 439 -15.74 -16.17 26.58
N LEU A 440 -15.04 -15.50 27.51
CA LEU A 440 -14.43 -16.16 28.69
C LEU A 440 -15.44 -16.51 29.78
N SER A 441 -16.57 -15.81 29.87
CA SER A 441 -17.57 -16.03 30.95
C SER A 441 -18.88 -16.64 30.49
N ASP A 442 -19.02 -16.96 29.19
CA ASP A 442 -20.28 -17.42 28.55
C ASP A 442 -21.50 -16.54 28.91
N ARG A 443 -21.25 -15.20 28.98
CA ARG A 443 -22.27 -14.19 29.27
C ARG A 443 -22.47 -13.29 28.05
N PRO A 444 -23.65 -12.68 27.92
CA PRO A 444 -23.85 -11.65 26.90
C PRO A 444 -22.85 -10.49 27.00
N ARG A 445 -22.68 -9.75 25.91
CA ARG A 445 -21.83 -8.57 25.83
C ARG A 445 -22.11 -7.60 26.98
N SER A 446 -21.12 -7.30 27.79
CA SER A 446 -21.27 -6.46 29.00
C SER A 446 -21.42 -4.96 28.70
N ALA A 447 -21.05 -4.54 27.48
CA ALA A 447 -21.06 -3.16 27.02
C ALA A 447 -21.32 -3.06 25.51
N THR A 448 -21.67 -1.88 25.04
CA THR A 448 -21.71 -1.52 23.61
C THR A 448 -20.37 -0.97 23.19
N VAL A 449 -19.86 -1.43 22.05
CA VAL A 449 -18.61 -0.95 21.45
C VAL A 449 -18.92 -0.29 20.10
N ARG A 450 -18.44 0.96 19.94
CA ARG A 450 -18.67 1.76 18.74
C ARG A 450 -17.37 2.42 18.27
N ALA A 451 -17.15 2.45 16.97
CA ALA A 451 -16.03 3.15 16.36
C ALA A 451 -16.08 4.65 16.72
N ALA A 452 -15.06 5.14 17.43
CA ALA A 452 -14.97 6.56 17.80
C ALA A 452 -14.41 7.39 16.64
N VAL A 453 -13.55 6.78 15.84
CA VAL A 453 -13.02 7.26 14.56
C VAL A 453 -13.09 6.08 13.58
N ASP A 454 -12.79 6.29 12.32
CA ASP A 454 -12.63 5.18 11.37
C ASP A 454 -11.61 4.18 11.94
N CYS A 455 -12.04 2.94 12.10
CA CYS A 455 -11.21 1.90 12.69
C CYS A 455 -11.24 0.61 11.86
N GLU A 456 -10.19 -0.19 12.04
CA GLU A 456 -10.02 -1.51 11.45
C GLU A 456 -9.74 -2.49 12.59
N ALA A 457 -10.47 -3.59 12.61
CA ALA A 457 -10.32 -4.64 13.60
C ALA A 457 -10.18 -6.00 12.97
N ILE A 458 -9.38 -6.86 13.59
CA ILE A 458 -9.31 -8.29 13.31
C ILE A 458 -10.43 -8.93 14.11
N ARG A 459 -11.42 -9.49 13.42
CA ARG A 459 -12.49 -10.29 14.00
C ARG A 459 -12.04 -11.74 14.07
N ILE A 460 -11.94 -12.27 15.27
CA ILE A 460 -11.54 -13.65 15.56
C ILE A 460 -12.76 -14.39 16.07
N ASP A 461 -13.08 -15.52 15.45
CA ASP A 461 -14.21 -16.35 15.86
C ASP A 461 -14.09 -16.80 17.32
N GLY A 462 -15.21 -16.76 18.06
CA GLY A 462 -15.23 -17.01 19.48
C GLY A 462 -14.92 -18.46 19.86
N GLU A 463 -15.34 -19.44 19.06
CA GLU A 463 -15.06 -20.85 19.33
C GLU A 463 -13.57 -21.16 19.10
N HIS A 464 -12.98 -20.62 18.04
CA HIS A 464 -11.56 -20.74 17.78
C HIS A 464 -10.71 -20.07 18.86
N PHE A 465 -11.15 -18.89 19.36
CA PHE A 465 -10.48 -18.22 20.47
C PHE A 465 -10.55 -19.04 21.77
N LYS A 466 -11.71 -19.61 22.11
CA LYS A 466 -11.86 -20.49 23.29
C LYS A 466 -10.98 -21.73 23.20
N ALA A 467 -10.89 -22.36 22.02
CA ALA A 467 -10.03 -23.52 21.80
C ALA A 467 -8.55 -23.17 22.06
N LEU A 468 -8.09 -22.01 21.55
CA LEU A 468 -6.73 -21.51 21.79
C LEU A 468 -6.45 -21.32 23.29
N MET A 469 -7.38 -20.71 24.03
CA MET A 469 -7.21 -20.47 25.48
C MET A 469 -7.15 -21.79 26.26
N ALA A 470 -7.99 -22.77 25.89
CA ALA A 470 -8.02 -24.09 26.55
C ALA A 470 -6.70 -24.89 26.35
N GLU A 471 -6.05 -24.75 25.19
CA GLU A 471 -4.77 -25.41 24.90
C GLU A 471 -3.60 -24.77 25.66
N ASN A 472 -3.72 -23.52 26.11
CA ASN A 472 -2.65 -22.78 26.76
C ASN A 472 -2.77 -22.72 28.30
N ASP A 473 -3.90 -23.11 28.88
CA ASP A 473 -4.10 -23.24 30.33
C ASP A 473 -3.63 -24.61 30.87
N SER A 474 -3.15 -25.50 30.01
CA SER A 474 -2.59 -26.81 30.34
C SER A 474 -1.06 -26.83 30.19
#